data_b12135b05cca5065d51eff56391fd3d8
#
_entry.id   b12135b05cca5065d51eff56391fd3d8
#
_cell.length_a   1.000
_cell.length_b   1.000
_cell.length_c   1.000
_cell.angle_alpha   90.00
_cell.angle_beta   90.00
_cell.angle_gamma   90.00
#
_symmetry.space_group_name_H-M   'P 1'
#
loop_
_entity.id
_entity.type
_entity.pdbx_description
1 polymer ?
#
loop_
_entity_poly.entity_id
_entity_poly.type
_entity_poly.pdbx_seq_one_letter_code
_entity_poly.pdbx_strand_id
1 'polypeptide(L)'
;MSYRTCEEHFGSSYQIEKAIAEGRLYKMETGVYSDDGAESEIEVLQWRYPGSVITLGTAYYYYDLTDVIPDAYDFLTARNARRIRDERIRQYYIPAEVLKVGMIVRDCNGERIRTYDLERLVIETARMKCALPSDLYKEVISAFRKRTDEIIPAKIGEYLERFPKRDRIERIIDEEVF
;
A
#
# COMPACT_ATOMS: atom_id res chain seq x y z
N MET A 1 13.07 3.24 -10.21
CA MET A 1 12.26 3.84 -11.33
C MET A 1 11.84 2.78 -12.35
N SER A 2 10.81 3.07 -13.20
CA SER A 2 10.36 2.15 -14.26
C SER A 2 11.25 2.23 -15.51
N TYR A 3 11.20 1.19 -16.37
CA TYR A 3 11.91 1.21 -17.68
C TYR A 3 11.54 2.45 -18.51
N ARG A 4 10.26 2.81 -18.56
CA ARG A 4 9.80 3.99 -19.29
C ARG A 4 10.42 5.28 -18.77
N THR A 5 10.51 5.44 -17.47
CA THR A 5 11.16 6.60 -16.83
C THR A 5 12.66 6.63 -17.15
N CYS A 6 13.31 5.44 -17.16
CA CYS A 6 14.71 5.34 -17.59
C CYS A 6 14.88 5.73 -19.07
N GLU A 7 13.99 5.27 -19.94
CA GLU A 7 14.05 5.61 -21.38
C GLU A 7 13.83 7.11 -21.62
N GLU A 8 12.92 7.74 -20.88
CA GLU A 8 12.70 9.20 -20.91
C GLU A 8 13.95 9.97 -20.43
N HIS A 9 14.70 9.44 -19.45
CA HIS A 9 15.88 10.09 -18.89
C HIS A 9 17.17 9.84 -19.71
N PHE A 10 17.39 8.60 -20.14
CA PHE A 10 18.62 8.19 -20.84
C PHE A 10 18.48 8.19 -22.38
N GLY A 11 17.28 8.31 -22.91
CA GLY A 11 16.97 8.48 -24.33
C GLY A 11 16.90 7.19 -25.16
N SER A 12 17.52 6.08 -24.74
CA SER A 12 17.44 4.80 -25.45
C SER A 12 17.85 3.61 -24.59
N SER A 13 17.44 2.38 -24.99
CA SER A 13 17.87 1.15 -24.35
C SER A 13 19.40 0.98 -24.32
N TYR A 14 20.09 1.36 -25.38
CA TYR A 14 21.56 1.33 -25.42
C TYR A 14 22.20 2.21 -24.34
N GLN A 15 21.68 3.43 -24.13
CA GLN A 15 22.19 4.32 -23.09
C GLN A 15 21.87 3.81 -21.68
N ILE A 16 20.73 3.15 -21.50
CA ILE A 16 20.38 2.46 -20.25
C ILE A 16 21.39 1.35 -19.96
N GLU A 17 21.68 0.48 -20.93
CA GLU A 17 22.67 -0.61 -20.78
C GLU A 17 24.08 -0.05 -20.49
N LYS A 18 24.46 1.03 -21.17
CA LYS A 18 25.72 1.72 -20.92
C LYS A 18 25.78 2.30 -19.50
N ALA A 19 24.72 2.95 -19.02
CA ALA A 19 24.64 3.48 -17.64
C ALA A 19 24.75 2.37 -16.60
N ILE A 20 24.17 1.19 -16.86
CA ILE A 20 24.32 0.01 -15.99
C ILE A 20 25.77 -0.47 -15.99
N ALA A 21 26.39 -0.59 -17.17
CA ALA A 21 27.78 -1.04 -17.28
C ALA A 21 28.78 -0.08 -16.60
N GLU A 22 28.46 1.21 -16.56
CA GLU A 22 29.24 2.27 -15.90
C GLU A 22 28.94 2.42 -14.39
N GLY A 23 28.01 1.61 -13.83
CA GLY A 23 27.62 1.69 -12.41
C GLY A 23 26.82 2.94 -12.03
N ARG A 24 26.25 3.65 -13.00
CA ARG A 24 25.40 4.83 -12.80
C ARG A 24 23.92 4.50 -12.69
N LEU A 25 23.55 3.27 -12.97
CA LEU A 25 22.19 2.73 -12.89
C LEU A 25 22.25 1.27 -12.49
N TYR A 26 21.38 0.85 -11.59
CA TYR A 26 21.28 -0.53 -11.09
C TYR A 26 19.97 -1.15 -11.56
N LYS A 27 20.05 -2.34 -12.16
CA LYS A 27 18.85 -3.10 -12.52
C LYS A 27 18.42 -3.95 -11.32
N MET A 28 17.38 -3.52 -10.63
CA MET A 28 16.83 -4.21 -9.46
C MET A 28 16.05 -5.46 -9.87
N GLU A 29 15.14 -5.31 -10.82
CA GLU A 29 14.34 -6.40 -11.42
C GLU A 29 14.04 -6.08 -12.89
N THR A 30 13.35 -7.00 -13.58
CA THR A 30 12.90 -6.76 -14.94
C THR A 30 11.98 -5.54 -15.02
N GLY A 31 12.45 -4.49 -15.67
CA GLY A 31 11.71 -3.24 -15.86
C GLY A 31 11.77 -2.28 -14.66
N VAL A 32 12.57 -2.58 -13.63
CA VAL A 32 12.77 -1.73 -12.45
C VAL A 32 14.26 -1.43 -12.26
N TYR A 33 14.57 -0.16 -12.11
CA TYR A 33 15.93 0.37 -12.02
C TYR A 33 16.06 1.34 -10.84
N SER A 34 17.29 1.51 -10.35
CA SER A 34 17.67 2.41 -9.27
C SER A 34 18.94 3.18 -9.62
N ASP A 35 19.06 4.39 -9.09
CA ASP A 35 20.26 5.22 -9.26
C ASP A 35 21.36 4.82 -8.27
N ASP A 36 21.03 4.27 -7.11
CA ASP A 36 21.96 3.91 -6.07
C ASP A 36 21.95 2.42 -5.66
N GLY A 37 20.93 1.67 -6.12
CA GLY A 37 20.75 0.26 -5.80
C GLY A 37 20.37 -0.02 -4.36
N ALA A 38 19.93 0.98 -3.60
CA ALA A 38 19.66 0.90 -2.17
C ALA A 38 18.17 0.68 -1.83
N GLU A 39 17.29 0.60 -2.82
CA GLU A 39 15.87 0.43 -2.58
C GLU A 39 15.53 -0.92 -1.96
N SER A 40 14.60 -0.86 -1.02
CA SER A 40 14.03 -2.05 -0.40
C SER A 40 13.15 -2.85 -1.38
N GLU A 41 12.91 -4.12 -1.04
CA GLU A 41 12.06 -4.99 -1.85
C GLU A 41 10.66 -4.40 -2.08
N ILE A 42 10.07 -3.79 -1.04
CA ILE A 42 8.73 -3.20 -1.14
C ILE A 42 8.71 -1.98 -2.08
N GLU A 43 9.77 -1.18 -2.11
CA GLU A 43 9.89 -0.06 -3.05
C GLU A 43 10.02 -0.55 -4.49
N VAL A 44 10.83 -1.57 -4.72
CA VAL A 44 10.97 -2.25 -6.03
C VAL A 44 9.62 -2.77 -6.51
N LEU A 45 8.87 -3.46 -5.64
CA LEU A 45 7.53 -3.97 -5.96
C LEU A 45 6.53 -2.86 -6.28
N GLN A 46 6.56 -1.74 -5.56
CA GLN A 46 5.70 -0.59 -5.85
C GLN A 46 6.00 0.05 -7.21
N TRP A 47 7.25 0.07 -7.64
CA TRP A 47 7.60 0.55 -8.98
C TRP A 47 7.19 -0.43 -10.06
N ARG A 48 7.30 -1.72 -9.80
CA ARG A 48 6.84 -2.77 -10.72
C ARG A 48 5.31 -2.74 -10.89
N TYR A 49 4.58 -2.41 -9.82
CA TYR A 49 3.11 -2.38 -9.79
C TYR A 49 2.57 -0.99 -9.42
N PRO A 50 2.75 0.03 -10.29
CA PRO A 50 2.45 1.43 -9.94
C PRO A 50 0.96 1.71 -9.73
N GLY A 51 0.08 0.83 -10.19
CA GLY A 51 -1.37 0.90 -9.98
C GLY A 51 -1.87 0.30 -8.67
N SER A 52 -0.98 -0.09 -7.76
CA SER A 52 -1.32 -0.68 -6.46
C SER A 52 -1.04 0.26 -5.30
N VAL A 53 -1.66 0.00 -4.16
CA VAL A 53 -1.46 0.69 -2.88
C VAL A 53 -1.25 -0.35 -1.78
N ILE A 54 -0.25 -0.14 -0.93
CA ILE A 54 0.01 -1.00 0.23
C ILE A 54 -1.12 -0.85 1.24
N THR A 55 -1.60 -1.98 1.78
CA THR A 55 -2.77 -2.03 2.64
C THR A 55 -2.65 -3.14 3.70
N LEU A 56 -3.66 -3.27 4.53
CA LEU A 56 -3.87 -4.36 5.50
C LEU A 56 -2.61 -4.73 6.29
N GLY A 57 -2.26 -6.01 6.39
CA GLY A 57 -1.17 -6.51 7.21
C GLY A 57 0.15 -5.79 7.00
N THR A 58 0.52 -5.53 5.74
CA THR A 58 1.72 -4.76 5.43
C THR A 58 1.62 -3.32 5.94
N ALA A 59 0.50 -2.63 5.67
CA ALA A 59 0.31 -1.27 6.18
C ALA A 59 0.26 -1.24 7.71
N TYR A 60 -0.40 -2.22 8.35
CA TYR A 60 -0.46 -2.29 9.81
C TYR A 60 0.93 -2.41 10.43
N TYR A 61 1.80 -3.24 9.87
CA TYR A 61 3.19 -3.37 10.31
C TYR A 61 3.94 -2.03 10.19
N TYR A 62 3.86 -1.35 9.06
CA TYR A 62 4.51 -0.06 8.85
C TYR A 62 3.92 1.11 9.66
N TYR A 63 2.74 0.93 10.23
CA TYR A 63 2.10 1.89 11.14
C TYR A 63 2.24 1.51 12.62
N ASP A 64 3.00 0.46 12.94
CA ASP A 64 3.12 -0.07 14.31
C ASP A 64 1.76 -0.40 14.95
N LEU A 65 0.81 -0.87 14.12
CA LEU A 65 -0.50 -1.34 14.57
C LEU A 65 -0.48 -2.84 14.93
N THR A 66 0.58 -3.53 14.57
CA THR A 66 0.87 -4.94 14.87
C THR A 66 2.38 -5.18 14.80
N ASP A 67 2.87 -6.11 15.58
CA ASP A 67 4.25 -6.62 15.50
C ASP A 67 4.37 -7.81 14.53
N VAL A 68 3.28 -8.26 13.95
CA VAL A 68 3.26 -9.39 13.01
C VAL A 68 3.84 -8.96 11.67
N ILE A 69 5.02 -9.51 11.33
CA ILE A 69 5.61 -9.35 10.00
C ILE A 69 4.77 -10.16 9.00
N PRO A 70 4.21 -9.54 7.97
CA PRO A 70 3.41 -10.25 6.97
C PRO A 70 4.29 -11.19 6.13
N ASP A 71 3.79 -12.39 5.83
CA ASP A 71 4.43 -13.40 4.97
C ASP A 71 4.42 -13.03 3.48
N ALA A 72 3.57 -12.07 3.10
CA ALA A 72 3.49 -11.48 1.76
C ALA A 72 3.03 -10.03 1.86
N TYR A 73 3.43 -9.22 0.90
CA TYR A 73 3.01 -7.81 0.84
C TYR A 73 1.55 -7.68 0.39
N ASP A 74 0.72 -7.05 1.19
CA ASP A 74 -0.70 -6.82 0.90
C ASP A 74 -0.87 -5.60 -0.01
N PHE A 75 -1.22 -5.84 -1.28
CA PHE A 75 -1.42 -4.82 -2.30
C PHE A 75 -2.89 -4.70 -2.69
N LEU A 76 -3.46 -3.50 -2.59
CA LEU A 76 -4.80 -3.18 -3.07
C LEU A 76 -4.72 -2.59 -4.48
N THR A 77 -5.53 -3.11 -5.39
CA THR A 77 -5.61 -2.68 -6.79
C THR A 77 -7.06 -2.43 -7.20
N ALA A 78 -7.25 -1.71 -8.30
CA ALA A 78 -8.56 -1.57 -8.90
C ALA A 78 -9.12 -2.95 -9.33
N ARG A 79 -10.44 -3.13 -9.24
CA ARG A 79 -11.11 -4.41 -9.58
C ARG A 79 -10.85 -4.89 -11.01
N ASN A 80 -10.63 -3.96 -11.94
CA ASN A 80 -10.30 -4.24 -13.33
C ASN A 80 -8.79 -4.39 -13.60
N ALA A 81 -7.94 -4.28 -12.58
CA ALA A 81 -6.50 -4.50 -12.71
C ALA A 81 -6.19 -5.97 -13.02
N ARG A 82 -5.11 -6.18 -13.77
CA ARG A 82 -4.61 -7.53 -14.00
C ARG A 82 -4.20 -8.19 -12.70
N ARG A 83 -4.37 -9.52 -12.63
CA ARG A 83 -3.84 -10.31 -11.53
C ARG A 83 -2.32 -10.21 -11.50
N ILE A 84 -1.78 -9.84 -10.35
CA ILE A 84 -0.34 -9.90 -10.07
C ILE A 84 0.05 -11.37 -9.89
N ARG A 85 1.06 -11.80 -10.65
CA ARG A 85 1.63 -13.14 -10.57
C ARG A 85 3.02 -13.07 -9.94
N ASP A 86 3.05 -12.65 -8.68
CA ASP A 86 4.25 -12.55 -7.87
C ASP A 86 3.89 -13.12 -6.50
N GLU A 87 4.58 -14.17 -6.07
CA GLU A 87 4.28 -14.89 -4.83
C GLU A 87 4.56 -14.06 -3.57
N ARG A 88 5.36 -13.02 -3.69
CA ARG A 88 5.61 -12.05 -2.62
C ARG A 88 4.42 -11.15 -2.35
N ILE A 89 3.39 -11.13 -3.23
CA ILE A 89 2.26 -10.19 -3.17
C ILE A 89 0.95 -10.95 -2.98
N ARG A 90 0.20 -10.54 -1.95
CA ARG A 90 -1.20 -10.87 -1.76
C ARG A 90 -2.05 -9.72 -2.31
N GLN A 91 -2.74 -9.95 -3.42
CA GLN A 91 -3.52 -8.93 -4.12
C GLN A 91 -4.96 -8.89 -3.65
N TYR A 92 -5.42 -7.69 -3.28
CA TYR A 92 -6.80 -7.37 -2.97
C TYR A 92 -7.39 -6.43 -4.03
N TYR A 93 -8.72 -6.37 -4.11
CA TYR A 93 -9.42 -5.62 -5.13
C TYR A 93 -10.46 -4.68 -4.54
N ILE A 94 -10.58 -3.48 -5.15
CA ILE A 94 -11.57 -2.47 -4.79
C ILE A 94 -12.07 -1.75 -6.05
N PRO A 95 -13.27 -1.14 -6.06
CA PRO A 95 -13.67 -0.26 -7.14
C PRO A 95 -12.65 0.84 -7.41
N ALA A 96 -12.39 1.14 -8.68
CA ALA A 96 -11.33 2.05 -9.09
C ALA A 96 -11.49 3.48 -8.52
N GLU A 97 -12.74 3.92 -8.38
CA GLU A 97 -13.11 5.24 -7.87
C GLU A 97 -12.73 5.48 -6.41
N VAL A 98 -12.58 4.40 -5.61
CA VAL A 98 -12.18 4.52 -4.19
C VAL A 98 -10.74 4.11 -3.92
N LEU A 99 -10.02 3.59 -4.92
CA LEU A 99 -8.64 3.10 -4.73
C LEU A 99 -7.70 4.19 -4.21
N LYS A 100 -7.85 5.43 -4.70
CA LYS A 100 -6.96 6.54 -4.35
C LYS A 100 -7.44 7.39 -3.17
N VAL A 101 -8.62 7.11 -2.61
CA VAL A 101 -9.14 7.84 -1.47
C VAL A 101 -8.28 7.57 -0.25
N GLY A 102 -7.75 8.60 0.39
CA GLY A 102 -6.85 8.49 1.55
C GLY A 102 -5.45 7.93 1.24
N MET A 103 -5.06 7.82 -0.05
CA MET A 103 -3.74 7.37 -0.44
C MET A 103 -2.69 8.45 -0.16
N ILE A 104 -1.61 8.05 0.49
CA ILE A 104 -0.44 8.90 0.78
C ILE A 104 0.86 8.18 0.40
N VAL A 105 1.95 8.93 0.36
CA VAL A 105 3.30 8.39 0.38
C VAL A 105 3.88 8.70 1.75
N ARG A 106 4.33 7.67 2.46
CA ARG A 106 4.90 7.76 3.79
C ARG A 106 6.35 7.27 3.76
N ASP A 107 7.22 7.97 4.48
CA ASP A 107 8.54 7.47 4.81
C ASP A 107 8.45 6.63 6.10
N CYS A 108 8.91 5.39 6.03
CA CYS A 108 8.92 4.45 7.13
C CYS A 108 10.34 3.89 7.26
N ASN A 109 11.12 4.46 8.18
CA ASN A 109 12.51 4.05 8.43
C ASN A 109 13.42 4.11 7.18
N GLY A 110 13.19 5.10 6.30
CA GLY A 110 13.94 5.26 5.06
C GLY A 110 13.33 4.57 3.85
N GLU A 111 12.27 3.78 4.02
CA GLU A 111 11.51 3.18 2.93
C GLU A 111 10.30 4.05 2.56
N ARG A 112 10.19 4.45 1.31
CA ARG A 112 9.07 5.26 0.83
C ARG A 112 7.95 4.38 0.33
N ILE A 113 6.91 4.23 1.13
CA ILE A 113 5.75 3.41 0.80
C ILE A 113 4.55 4.24 0.37
N ARG A 114 3.89 3.81 -0.70
CA ARG A 114 2.58 4.32 -1.12
C ARG A 114 1.52 3.49 -0.43
N THR A 115 0.89 4.08 0.56
CA THR A 115 -0.09 3.43 1.43
C THR A 115 -1.29 4.34 1.69
N TYR A 116 -2.05 4.06 2.69
CA TYR A 116 -3.19 4.86 3.14
C TYR A 116 -2.89 5.57 4.45
N ASP A 117 -3.56 6.71 4.70
CA ASP A 117 -3.60 7.33 6.02
C ASP A 117 -4.40 6.47 7.04
N LEU A 118 -4.31 6.83 8.31
CA LEU A 118 -4.93 6.07 9.40
C LEU A 118 -6.45 5.96 9.23
N GLU A 119 -7.12 7.02 8.82
CA GLU A 119 -8.56 7.06 8.61
C GLU A 119 -9.01 6.07 7.54
N ARG A 120 -8.25 6.01 6.45
CA ARG A 120 -8.53 5.04 5.40
C ARG A 120 -8.20 3.62 5.84
N LEU A 121 -7.15 3.39 6.62
CA LEU A 121 -6.82 2.06 7.17
C LEU A 121 -7.90 1.56 8.13
N VAL A 122 -8.52 2.43 8.92
CA VAL A 122 -9.70 2.09 9.74
C VAL A 122 -10.82 1.56 8.85
N ILE A 123 -11.13 2.27 7.75
CA ILE A 123 -12.16 1.84 6.79
C ILE A 123 -11.80 0.48 6.16
N GLU A 124 -10.55 0.27 5.73
CA GLU A 124 -10.11 -1.00 5.15
C GLU A 124 -10.21 -2.15 6.16
N THR A 125 -9.85 -1.92 7.43
CA THR A 125 -9.96 -2.90 8.50
C THR A 125 -11.42 -3.31 8.72
N ALA A 126 -12.33 -2.36 8.86
CA ALA A 126 -13.76 -2.62 9.03
C ALA A 126 -14.35 -3.35 7.81
N ARG A 127 -13.98 -2.93 6.60
CA ARG A 127 -14.41 -3.54 5.34
C ARG A 127 -13.97 -5.00 5.23
N MET A 128 -12.77 -5.31 5.71
CA MET A 128 -12.14 -6.62 5.60
C MET A 128 -12.30 -7.49 6.86
N LYS A 129 -13.10 -7.08 7.84
CA LYS A 129 -13.34 -7.78 9.11
C LYS A 129 -13.49 -9.29 8.98
N CYS A 130 -14.29 -9.75 8.01
CA CYS A 130 -14.54 -11.19 7.82
C CYS A 130 -13.43 -11.93 7.05
N ALA A 131 -12.50 -11.23 6.45
CA ALA A 131 -11.41 -11.79 5.64
C ALA A 131 -10.07 -11.78 6.36
N LEU A 132 -9.91 -10.94 7.38
CA LEU A 132 -8.72 -10.89 8.22
C LEU A 132 -8.75 -12.04 9.24
N PRO A 133 -7.57 -12.58 9.62
CA PRO A 133 -7.45 -13.46 10.78
C PRO A 133 -8.00 -12.77 12.04
N SER A 134 -8.78 -13.49 12.83
CA SER A 134 -9.48 -12.91 14.00
C SER A 134 -8.54 -12.23 15.00
N ASP A 135 -7.38 -12.83 15.23
CA ASP A 135 -6.42 -12.31 16.21
C ASP A 135 -5.75 -11.03 15.71
N LEU A 136 -5.33 -11.00 14.44
CA LEU A 136 -4.80 -9.79 13.80
C LEU A 136 -5.86 -8.67 13.80
N TYR A 137 -7.11 -8.99 13.46
CA TYR A 137 -8.20 -8.01 13.48
C TYR A 137 -8.36 -7.36 14.84
N LYS A 138 -8.44 -8.18 15.92
CA LYS A 138 -8.60 -7.69 17.30
C LYS A 138 -7.40 -6.83 17.75
N GLU A 139 -6.19 -7.25 17.40
CA GLU A 139 -4.96 -6.54 17.71
C GLU A 139 -4.97 -5.15 17.06
N VAL A 140 -5.25 -5.08 15.75
CA VAL A 140 -5.30 -3.83 14.99
C VAL A 140 -6.42 -2.90 15.48
N ILE A 141 -7.61 -3.42 15.79
CA ILE A 141 -8.69 -2.63 16.41
C ILE A 141 -8.25 -2.07 17.77
N SER A 142 -7.59 -2.89 18.59
CA SER A 142 -7.05 -2.40 19.87
C SER A 142 -5.99 -1.32 19.69
N ALA A 143 -5.15 -1.43 18.66
CA ALA A 143 -4.16 -0.43 18.33
C ALA A 143 -4.80 0.90 17.87
N PHE A 144 -5.85 0.85 17.03
CA PHE A 144 -6.61 2.05 16.64
C PHE A 144 -7.28 2.73 17.85
N ARG A 145 -7.87 1.96 18.77
CA ARG A 145 -8.46 2.51 20.00
C ARG A 145 -7.47 3.29 20.85
N LYS A 146 -6.22 2.86 20.88
CA LYS A 146 -5.14 3.55 21.62
C LYS A 146 -4.65 4.82 20.92
N ARG A 147 -5.00 5.00 19.67
CA ARG A 147 -4.54 6.10 18.80
C ARG A 147 -5.72 6.92 18.24
N THR A 148 -6.85 6.93 18.93
CA THR A 148 -8.04 7.69 18.51
C THR A 148 -7.80 9.19 18.44
N ASP A 149 -6.85 9.73 19.18
CA ASP A 149 -6.38 11.11 19.12
C ASP A 149 -5.65 11.48 17.83
N GLU A 150 -5.10 10.48 17.13
CA GLU A 150 -4.46 10.66 15.82
C GLU A 150 -5.46 10.53 14.65
N ILE A 151 -6.65 10.01 14.89
CA ILE A 151 -7.67 9.71 13.87
C ILE A 151 -8.71 10.82 13.83
N ILE A 152 -9.04 11.32 12.66
CA ILE A 152 -10.03 12.38 12.45
C ILE A 152 -11.36 11.76 11.99
N PRO A 153 -12.39 11.62 12.88
CA PRO A 153 -13.65 10.97 12.53
C PRO A 153 -14.37 11.62 11.33
N ALA A 154 -14.33 12.95 11.25
CA ALA A 154 -14.93 13.69 10.14
C ALA A 154 -14.35 13.28 8.77
N LYS A 155 -13.06 12.97 8.72
CA LYS A 155 -12.37 12.51 7.50
C LYS A 155 -12.78 11.07 7.13
N ILE A 156 -13.01 10.22 8.12
CA ILE A 156 -13.59 8.89 7.89
C ILE A 156 -14.97 9.03 7.23
N GLY A 157 -15.85 9.91 7.77
CA GLY A 157 -17.17 10.19 7.20
C GLY A 157 -17.09 10.65 5.74
N GLU A 158 -16.21 11.61 5.45
CA GLU A 158 -15.96 12.13 4.09
C GLU A 158 -15.51 11.00 3.13
N TYR A 159 -14.61 10.13 3.56
CA TYR A 159 -14.15 9.01 2.74
C TYR A 159 -15.26 7.99 2.48
N LEU A 160 -16.05 7.67 3.51
CA LEU A 160 -17.14 6.69 3.43
C LEU A 160 -18.23 7.08 2.42
N GLU A 161 -18.41 8.37 2.12
CA GLU A 161 -19.35 8.82 1.07
C GLU A 161 -19.08 8.20 -0.30
N ARG A 162 -17.84 7.80 -0.55
CA ARG A 162 -17.42 7.16 -1.80
C ARG A 162 -17.47 5.64 -1.78
N PHE A 163 -17.74 5.04 -0.60
CA PHE A 163 -17.67 3.59 -0.44
C PHE A 163 -19.02 2.90 -0.67
N PRO A 164 -19.04 1.77 -1.39
CA PRO A 164 -20.19 0.88 -1.37
C PRO A 164 -20.37 0.29 0.03
N LYS A 165 -21.62 0.11 0.46
CA LYS A 165 -21.99 -0.43 1.78
C LYS A 165 -21.50 0.46 2.96
N ARG A 166 -21.48 1.77 2.76
CA ARG A 166 -21.10 2.78 3.74
C ARG A 166 -21.66 2.47 5.13
N ASP A 167 -22.99 2.37 5.27
CA ASP A 167 -23.67 2.21 6.57
C ASP A 167 -23.18 1.01 7.38
N ARG A 168 -22.84 -0.09 6.66
CA ARG A 168 -22.28 -1.28 7.32
C ARG A 168 -20.87 -1.03 7.85
N ILE A 169 -20.03 -0.34 7.07
CA ILE A 169 -18.64 -0.05 7.44
C ILE A 169 -18.64 0.93 8.61
N GLU A 170 -19.43 2.00 8.51
CA GLU A 170 -19.60 3.04 9.53
C GLU A 170 -20.02 2.44 10.87
N ARG A 171 -21.07 1.61 10.88
CA ARG A 171 -21.49 0.91 12.09
C ARG A 171 -20.39 0.07 12.74
N ILE A 172 -19.58 -0.65 11.95
CA ILE A 172 -18.47 -1.44 12.50
C ILE A 172 -17.42 -0.51 13.13
N ILE A 173 -17.14 0.62 12.51
CA ILE A 173 -16.18 1.61 13.02
C ILE A 173 -16.67 2.20 14.34
N ASP A 174 -17.94 2.61 14.42
CA ASP A 174 -18.55 3.18 15.62
C ASP A 174 -18.61 2.19 16.80
N GLU A 175 -18.91 0.91 16.50
CA GLU A 175 -19.01 -0.13 17.52
C GLU A 175 -17.64 -0.62 18.04
N GLU A 176 -16.61 -0.59 17.20
CA GLU A 176 -15.36 -1.30 17.48
C GLU A 176 -14.12 -0.40 17.57
N VAL A 177 -14.14 0.79 17.04
CA VAL A 177 -13.00 1.72 17.11
C VAL A 177 -13.27 2.85 18.11
N PHE A 178 -14.44 3.44 18.08
CA PHE A 178 -14.88 4.51 18.94
C PHE A 178 -15.86 4.03 20.00
#